data_9de44013d9c02c46e58c00ad5cf45ba1
#
_entry.id   9de44013d9c02c46e58c00ad5cf45ba1
#
_cell.length_a   1.000
_cell.length_b   1.000
_cell.length_c   1.000
_cell.angle_alpha   90.00
_cell.angle_beta   90.00
_cell.angle_gamma   90.00
#
_symmetry.space_group_name_H-M   'P 1'
#
loop_
_entity.id
_entity.type
_entity.pdbx_description
1 polymer ?
#
loop_
_entity_poly.entity_id
_entity_poly.type
_entity_poly.pdbx_seq_one_letter_code
_entity_poly.pdbx_strand_id
1 'polypeptide(L)'
;MSFNPSQREAIRHKDGPMLVLAGPGSGKTLVITERTRHLITEYGINPANILVITFTRAAATEMKERFLRLMGGKSSAVTFGTFHAVFFMILKHAYHYQAENIIREEQRVSCMREIIKRHRLEYEDESEFIAALLGEIGLAVSYTHLRAHETDSY
;
A
#
# COMPACT_ATOMS: atom_id res chain seq x y z
N MET A 1 20.08 -7.93 -18.69
CA MET A 1 18.97 -7.14 -19.26
C MET A 1 19.42 -5.71 -19.45
N SER A 2 19.14 -5.11 -20.62
CA SER A 2 19.46 -3.70 -20.84
C SER A 2 18.26 -2.82 -20.54
N PHE A 3 18.41 -1.87 -19.62
CA PHE A 3 17.39 -0.85 -19.35
C PHE A 3 17.42 0.24 -20.41
N ASN A 4 16.27 0.75 -20.79
CA ASN A 4 16.18 1.93 -21.65
C ASN A 4 16.61 3.21 -20.88
N PRO A 5 16.79 4.36 -21.57
CA PRO A 5 17.24 5.61 -20.91
C PRO A 5 16.36 6.04 -19.74
N SER A 6 15.03 6.09 -19.91
CA SER A 6 14.09 6.51 -18.87
C SER A 6 14.07 5.53 -17.67
N GLN A 7 14.17 4.22 -17.92
CA GLN A 7 14.32 3.25 -16.85
C GLN A 7 15.62 3.44 -16.07
N ARG A 8 16.73 3.72 -16.75
CA ARG A 8 18.02 4.02 -16.09
C ARG A 8 17.95 5.29 -15.25
N GLU A 9 17.29 6.32 -15.76
CA GLU A 9 17.08 7.56 -15.01
C GLU A 9 16.27 7.29 -13.74
N ALA A 10 15.13 6.58 -13.85
CA ALA A 10 14.32 6.20 -12.69
C ALA A 10 15.10 5.35 -11.67
N ILE A 11 15.95 4.43 -12.10
CA ILE A 11 16.78 3.61 -11.22
C ILE A 11 17.82 4.46 -10.47
N ARG A 12 18.45 5.42 -11.14
CA ARG A 12 19.54 6.25 -10.60
C ARG A 12 19.09 7.45 -9.77
N HIS A 13 17.83 7.85 -9.91
CA HIS A 13 17.32 9.00 -9.16
C HIS A 13 17.45 8.78 -7.65
N LYS A 14 18.17 9.66 -6.96
CA LYS A 14 18.50 9.53 -5.53
C LYS A 14 17.63 10.43 -4.68
N ASP A 15 17.66 11.72 -4.93
CA ASP A 15 17.15 12.73 -4.01
C ASP A 15 15.90 13.43 -4.57
N GLY A 16 14.96 13.73 -3.70
CA GLY A 16 13.71 14.42 -4.04
C GLY A 16 12.60 13.52 -4.61
N PRO A 17 11.42 14.07 -4.80
CA PRO A 17 10.27 13.35 -5.36
C PRO A 17 10.47 13.09 -6.85
N MET A 18 9.96 11.95 -7.33
CA MET A 18 9.96 11.57 -8.74
C MET A 18 8.66 10.86 -9.08
N LEU A 19 7.99 11.31 -10.13
CA LEU A 19 6.85 10.63 -10.73
C LEU A 19 7.30 9.86 -11.97
N VAL A 20 6.99 8.57 -12.04
CA VAL A 20 7.28 7.72 -13.20
C VAL A 20 5.99 7.22 -13.81
N LEU A 21 5.66 7.72 -15.00
CA LEU A 21 4.52 7.26 -15.78
C LEU A 21 4.91 6.03 -16.59
N ALA A 22 4.20 4.93 -16.40
CA ALA A 22 4.56 3.66 -17.01
C ALA A 22 3.32 2.81 -17.33
N GLY A 23 3.11 2.48 -18.59
CA GLY A 23 2.02 1.64 -19.07
C GLY A 23 2.14 0.17 -18.65
N PRO A 24 1.12 -0.65 -18.88
CA PRO A 24 1.19 -2.11 -18.68
C PRO A 24 2.38 -2.71 -19.45
N GLY A 25 3.05 -3.70 -18.86
CA GLY A 25 4.20 -4.37 -19.52
C GLY A 25 5.50 -3.57 -19.59
N SER A 26 5.55 -2.32 -19.16
CA SER A 26 6.75 -1.45 -19.23
C SER A 26 7.88 -1.84 -18.27
N GLY A 27 7.72 -2.89 -17.46
CA GLY A 27 8.73 -3.33 -16.51
C GLY A 27 8.78 -2.56 -15.20
N LYS A 28 7.68 -1.90 -14.78
CA LYS A 28 7.60 -1.14 -13.52
C LYS A 28 8.19 -1.85 -12.31
N THR A 29 7.77 -3.10 -12.08
CA THR A 29 8.24 -3.91 -10.95
C THR A 29 9.74 -4.14 -11.01
N LEU A 30 10.28 -4.36 -12.21
CA LEU A 30 11.72 -4.53 -12.41
C LEU A 30 12.48 -3.23 -12.10
N VAL A 31 11.98 -2.09 -12.56
CA VAL A 31 12.60 -0.78 -12.28
C VAL A 31 12.59 -0.49 -10.78
N ILE A 32 11.49 -0.74 -10.07
CA ILE A 32 11.39 -0.52 -8.62
C ILE A 32 12.39 -1.42 -7.85
N THR A 33 12.48 -2.70 -8.19
CA THR A 33 13.38 -3.62 -7.51
C THR A 33 14.85 -3.31 -7.80
N GLU A 34 15.19 -2.94 -9.04
CA GLU A 34 16.55 -2.49 -9.40
C GLU A 34 16.90 -1.15 -8.77
N ARG A 35 15.97 -0.20 -8.69
CA ARG A 35 16.17 1.06 -7.96
C ARG A 35 16.48 0.77 -6.49
N THR A 36 15.72 -0.10 -5.84
CA THR A 36 15.94 -0.48 -4.45
C THR A 36 17.34 -1.06 -4.25
N ARG A 37 17.77 -1.96 -5.14
CA ARG A 37 19.14 -2.50 -5.14
C ARG A 37 20.18 -1.39 -5.33
N HIS A 38 19.98 -0.52 -6.32
CA HIS A 38 20.91 0.56 -6.67
C HIS A 38 21.09 1.55 -5.51
N LEU A 39 20.02 1.93 -4.81
CA LEU A 39 20.08 2.78 -3.63
C LEU A 39 20.99 2.19 -2.54
N ILE A 40 20.99 0.88 -2.39
CA ILE A 40 21.81 0.19 -1.39
C ILE A 40 23.26 0.05 -1.88
N THR A 41 23.44 -0.45 -3.11
CA THR A 41 24.79 -0.86 -3.60
C THR A 41 25.63 0.32 -4.06
N GLU A 42 25.02 1.32 -4.69
CA GLU A 42 25.76 2.46 -5.27
C GLU A 42 25.74 3.69 -4.36
N TYR A 43 24.65 3.90 -3.63
CA TYR A 43 24.52 5.08 -2.75
C TYR A 43 24.70 4.76 -1.28
N GLY A 44 24.90 3.49 -0.90
CA GLY A 44 25.14 3.06 0.47
C GLY A 44 23.97 3.32 1.43
N ILE A 45 22.75 3.44 0.92
CA ILE A 45 21.57 3.69 1.76
C ILE A 45 21.29 2.45 2.61
N ASN A 46 21.13 2.66 3.92
CA ASN A 46 20.79 1.58 4.81
C ASN A 46 19.46 0.92 4.40
N PRO A 47 19.42 -0.40 4.15
CA PRO A 47 18.22 -1.11 3.77
C PRO A 47 17.02 -0.88 4.70
N ALA A 48 17.24 -0.69 6.00
CA ALA A 48 16.18 -0.42 6.97
C ALA A 48 15.48 0.94 6.76
N ASN A 49 16.10 1.85 6.02
CA ASN A 49 15.53 3.15 5.68
C ASN A 49 14.75 3.14 4.34
N ILE A 50 14.62 1.98 3.71
CA ILE A 50 13.91 1.86 2.44
C ILE A 50 12.57 1.16 2.67
N LEU A 51 11.51 1.81 2.21
CA LEU A 51 10.15 1.32 2.26
C LEU A 51 9.58 1.24 0.86
N VAL A 52 9.11 0.07 0.47
CA VAL A 52 8.44 -0.19 -0.82
C VAL A 52 6.98 -0.53 -0.55
N ILE A 53 6.07 0.30 -1.02
CA ILE A 53 4.63 0.16 -0.78
C ILE A 53 3.92 -0.20 -2.09
N THR A 54 2.93 -1.09 -1.99
CA THR A 54 2.05 -1.49 -3.09
C THR A 54 0.62 -1.71 -2.59
N PHE A 55 -0.33 -1.88 -3.52
CA PHE A 55 -1.74 -2.06 -3.15
C PHE A 55 -2.05 -3.47 -2.64
N THR A 56 -1.41 -4.51 -3.17
CA THR A 56 -1.76 -5.89 -2.85
C THR A 56 -0.64 -6.63 -2.14
N ARG A 57 -1.02 -7.57 -1.26
CA ARG A 57 -0.07 -8.46 -0.60
C ARG A 57 0.73 -9.29 -1.59
N ALA A 58 0.08 -9.79 -2.63
CA ALA A 58 0.72 -10.59 -3.67
C ALA A 58 1.83 -9.80 -4.36
N ALA A 59 1.56 -8.55 -4.76
CA ALA A 59 2.57 -7.68 -5.37
C ALA A 59 3.74 -7.36 -4.40
N ALA A 60 3.45 -7.10 -3.13
CA ALA A 60 4.49 -6.87 -2.12
C ALA A 60 5.41 -8.10 -1.96
N THR A 61 4.83 -9.30 -1.91
CA THR A 61 5.57 -10.55 -1.80
C THR A 61 6.42 -10.80 -3.05
N GLU A 62 5.84 -10.65 -4.25
CA GLU A 62 6.56 -10.81 -5.51
C GLU A 62 7.74 -9.84 -5.63
N MET A 63 7.53 -8.54 -5.29
CA MET A 63 8.59 -7.55 -5.30
C MET A 63 9.72 -7.90 -4.34
N LYS A 64 9.39 -8.33 -3.12
CA LYS A 64 10.35 -8.77 -2.11
C LYS A 64 11.17 -9.95 -2.60
N GLU A 65 10.54 -10.99 -3.13
CA GLU A 65 11.23 -12.18 -3.65
C GLU A 65 12.15 -11.83 -4.82
N ARG A 66 11.67 -11.00 -5.75
CA ARG A 66 12.47 -10.53 -6.89
C ARG A 66 13.69 -9.73 -6.42
N PHE A 67 13.50 -8.83 -5.46
CA PHE A 67 14.58 -8.07 -4.86
C PHE A 67 15.61 -8.97 -4.16
N LEU A 68 15.16 -9.94 -3.36
CA LEU A 68 16.07 -10.89 -2.70
C LEU A 68 16.88 -11.70 -3.72
N ARG A 69 16.26 -12.15 -4.83
CA ARG A 69 17.01 -12.81 -5.93
C ARG A 69 18.09 -11.89 -6.52
N LEU A 70 17.79 -10.61 -6.72
CA LEU A 70 18.77 -9.61 -7.21
C LEU A 70 19.92 -9.39 -6.22
N MET A 71 19.66 -9.53 -4.92
CA MET A 71 20.66 -9.41 -3.85
C MET A 71 21.41 -10.71 -3.56
N GLY A 72 21.29 -11.73 -4.43
CA GLY A 72 21.96 -13.03 -4.27
C GLY A 72 21.38 -13.89 -3.16
N GLY A 73 20.09 -13.77 -2.86
CA GLY A 73 19.38 -14.54 -1.83
C GLY A 73 19.66 -14.11 -0.39
N LYS A 74 20.42 -13.05 -0.18
CA LYS A 74 20.73 -12.56 1.16
C LYS A 74 19.49 -11.87 1.77
N SER A 75 19.26 -12.11 3.06
CA SER A 75 18.25 -11.37 3.83
C SER A 75 18.52 -9.88 3.80
N SER A 76 17.47 -9.07 3.77
CA SER A 76 17.58 -7.61 3.75
C SER A 76 16.53 -6.98 4.67
N ALA A 77 16.90 -5.86 5.30
CA ALA A 77 16.03 -5.07 6.16
C ALA A 77 15.08 -4.12 5.40
N VAL A 78 15.07 -4.16 4.06
CA VAL A 78 14.10 -3.39 3.25
C VAL A 78 12.69 -3.84 3.61
N THR A 79 11.83 -2.86 3.89
CA THR A 79 10.41 -3.13 4.17
C THR A 79 9.60 -3.14 2.87
N PHE A 80 8.92 -4.25 2.59
CA PHE A 80 7.94 -4.38 1.51
C PHE A 80 6.56 -4.61 2.12
N GLY A 81 5.57 -3.83 1.73
CA GLY A 81 4.23 -3.96 2.32
C GLY A 81 3.13 -3.28 1.51
N THR A 82 1.90 -3.46 1.98
CA THR A 82 0.77 -2.68 1.50
C THR A 82 0.62 -1.40 2.33
N PHE A 83 -0.08 -0.40 1.81
CA PHE A 83 -0.43 0.81 2.57
C PHE A 83 -1.01 0.46 3.95
N HIS A 84 -1.99 -0.43 4.01
CA HIS A 84 -2.62 -0.84 5.26
C HIS A 84 -1.62 -1.47 6.25
N ALA A 85 -0.75 -2.36 5.78
CA ALA A 85 0.23 -3.00 6.64
C ALA A 85 1.26 -2.01 7.20
N VAL A 86 1.70 -1.07 6.36
CA VAL A 86 2.68 -0.04 6.75
C VAL A 86 2.04 0.95 7.74
N PHE A 87 0.84 1.45 7.47
CA PHE A 87 0.15 2.35 8.38
C PHE A 87 -0.17 1.68 9.71
N PHE A 88 -0.60 0.42 9.69
CA PHE A 88 -0.81 -0.33 10.94
C PHE A 88 0.50 -0.49 11.74
N MET A 89 1.62 -0.74 11.07
CA MET A 89 2.92 -0.79 11.71
C MET A 89 3.28 0.55 12.38
N ILE A 90 3.01 1.68 11.71
CA ILE A 90 3.20 3.02 12.27
C ILE A 90 2.31 3.23 13.50
N LEU A 91 1.00 2.90 13.40
CA LEU A 91 0.06 3.00 14.51
C LEU A 91 0.49 2.15 15.70
N LYS A 92 0.97 0.94 15.44
CA LYS A 92 1.50 0.05 16.47
C LYS A 92 2.68 0.67 17.22
N HIS A 93 3.60 1.29 16.52
CA HIS A 93 4.80 1.88 17.14
C HIS A 93 4.53 3.24 17.79
N ALA A 94 3.74 4.10 17.16
CA ALA A 94 3.50 5.46 17.64
C ALA A 94 2.38 5.54 18.69
N TYR A 95 1.36 4.68 18.59
CA TYR A 95 0.15 4.72 19.42
C TYR A 95 -0.11 3.42 20.17
N HIS A 96 0.82 2.46 20.12
CA HIS A 96 0.70 1.15 20.78
C HIS A 96 -0.54 0.34 20.38
N TYR A 97 -1.05 0.54 19.16
CA TYR A 97 -2.18 -0.24 18.64
C TYR A 97 -1.79 -1.72 18.54
N GLN A 98 -2.75 -2.58 18.86
CA GLN A 98 -2.63 -4.02 18.79
C GLN A 98 -3.64 -4.59 17.78
N ALA A 99 -3.54 -5.89 17.49
CA ALA A 99 -4.45 -6.56 16.57
C ALA A 99 -5.92 -6.47 17.02
N GLU A 100 -6.15 -6.41 18.34
CA GLU A 100 -7.46 -6.28 18.97
C GLU A 100 -8.12 -4.92 18.73
N ASN A 101 -7.33 -3.90 18.37
CA ASN A 101 -7.86 -2.58 17.97
C ASN A 101 -8.41 -2.56 16.54
N ILE A 102 -8.16 -3.61 15.75
CA ILE A 102 -8.79 -3.78 14.43
C ILE A 102 -10.19 -4.31 14.63
N ILE A 103 -11.17 -3.52 14.25
CA ILE A 103 -12.58 -3.90 14.33
C ILE A 103 -12.85 -5.17 13.50
N ARG A 104 -13.47 -6.19 14.11
CA ARG A 104 -13.87 -7.42 13.43
C ARG A 104 -15.20 -7.22 12.70
N GLU A 105 -15.51 -8.14 11.78
CA GLU A 105 -16.72 -8.05 10.97
C GLU A 105 -18.00 -8.02 11.82
N GLU A 106 -18.07 -8.85 12.86
CA GLU A 106 -19.22 -8.88 13.77
C GLU A 106 -19.38 -7.56 14.53
N GLN A 107 -18.28 -6.94 14.92
CA GLN A 107 -18.28 -5.63 15.58
C GLN A 107 -18.68 -4.51 14.62
N ARG A 108 -18.26 -4.60 13.33
CA ARG A 108 -18.68 -3.66 12.28
C ARG A 108 -20.20 -3.70 12.11
N VAL A 109 -20.75 -4.91 11.95
CA VAL A 109 -22.19 -5.10 11.81
C VAL A 109 -22.95 -4.59 13.04
N SER A 110 -22.47 -4.91 14.25
CA SER A 110 -23.07 -4.43 15.49
C SER A 110 -23.06 -2.90 15.59
N CYS A 111 -21.95 -2.27 15.24
CA CYS A 111 -21.81 -0.82 15.20
C CYS A 111 -22.79 -0.19 14.18
N MET A 112 -22.95 -0.80 13.00
CA MET A 112 -23.90 -0.31 12.00
C MET A 112 -25.34 -0.42 12.49
N ARG A 113 -25.73 -1.49 13.16
CA ARG A 113 -27.06 -1.61 13.80
C ARG A 113 -27.33 -0.49 14.79
N GLU A 114 -26.35 -0.16 15.60
CA GLU A 114 -26.47 0.92 16.58
C GLU A 114 -26.65 2.30 15.89
N ILE A 115 -25.90 2.54 14.83
CA ILE A 115 -26.01 3.77 14.03
C ILE A 115 -27.38 3.87 13.37
N ILE A 116 -27.83 2.81 12.70
CA ILE A 116 -29.15 2.73 12.05
C ILE A 116 -30.26 3.03 13.05
N LYS A 117 -30.23 2.39 14.22
CA LYS A 117 -31.20 2.59 15.29
C LYS A 117 -31.17 4.02 15.84
N ARG A 118 -29.99 4.59 16.07
CA ARG A 118 -29.80 5.95 16.56
C ARG A 118 -30.36 6.99 15.60
N HIS A 119 -30.14 6.79 14.29
CA HIS A 119 -30.61 7.70 13.26
C HIS A 119 -31.99 7.39 12.72
N ARG A 120 -32.67 6.35 13.26
CA ARG A 120 -34.04 5.90 12.87
C ARG A 120 -34.15 5.71 11.37
N LEU A 121 -33.15 5.07 10.76
CA LEU A 121 -33.16 4.80 9.30
C LEU A 121 -34.20 3.70 9.01
N GLU A 122 -34.98 3.90 7.96
CA GLU A 122 -35.97 2.92 7.50
C GLU A 122 -35.30 1.93 6.53
N TYR A 123 -35.66 0.67 6.63
CA TYR A 123 -35.14 -0.41 5.78
C TYR A 123 -36.18 -1.54 5.69
N GLU A 124 -36.17 -2.28 4.59
CA GLU A 124 -37.04 -3.47 4.41
C GLU A 124 -36.35 -4.71 5.02
N ASP A 125 -35.08 -4.93 4.72
CA ASP A 125 -34.24 -6.00 5.28
C ASP A 125 -32.98 -5.41 5.93
N GLU A 126 -32.78 -5.69 7.22
CA GLU A 126 -31.66 -5.17 8.00
C GLU A 126 -30.31 -5.67 7.48
N SER A 127 -30.23 -6.94 7.14
CA SER A 127 -28.98 -7.57 6.74
C SER A 127 -28.51 -7.06 5.39
N GLU A 128 -29.44 -6.92 4.42
CA GLU A 128 -29.16 -6.40 3.10
C GLU A 128 -28.77 -4.91 3.18
N PHE A 129 -29.48 -4.12 3.99
CA PHE A 129 -29.21 -2.71 4.19
C PHE A 129 -27.83 -2.48 4.81
N ILE A 130 -27.46 -3.25 5.85
CA ILE A 130 -26.13 -3.18 6.47
C ILE A 130 -25.03 -3.57 5.46
N ALA A 131 -25.24 -4.63 4.70
CA ALA A 131 -24.27 -5.06 3.69
C ALA A 131 -24.07 -4.00 2.62
N ALA A 132 -25.14 -3.35 2.13
CA ALA A 132 -25.06 -2.24 1.19
C ALA A 132 -24.29 -1.04 1.77
N LEU A 133 -24.61 -0.62 3.00
CA LEU A 133 -23.91 0.48 3.66
C LEU A 133 -22.42 0.21 3.85
N LEU A 134 -22.06 -0.99 4.29
CA LEU A 134 -20.66 -1.37 4.44
C LEU A 134 -19.92 -1.43 3.11
N GLY A 135 -20.62 -1.83 2.03
CA GLY A 135 -20.12 -1.78 0.66
C GLY A 135 -19.83 -0.35 0.20
N GLU A 136 -20.79 0.56 0.38
CA GLU A 136 -20.62 1.98 0.04
C GLU A 136 -19.49 2.66 0.83
N ILE A 137 -19.39 2.38 2.13
CA ILE A 137 -18.26 2.86 2.95
C ILE A 137 -16.93 2.35 2.40
N GLY A 138 -16.85 1.08 2.03
CA GLY A 138 -15.66 0.50 1.42
C GLY A 138 -15.28 1.16 0.10
N LEU A 139 -16.26 1.45 -0.75
CA LEU A 139 -16.08 2.19 -1.99
C LEU A 139 -15.63 3.64 -1.72
N ALA A 140 -16.30 4.34 -0.82
CA ALA A 140 -15.95 5.72 -0.46
C ALA A 140 -14.51 5.84 0.04
N VAL A 141 -14.06 4.93 0.89
CA VAL A 141 -12.66 4.88 1.36
C VAL A 141 -11.71 4.65 0.20
N SER A 142 -12.02 3.71 -0.71
CA SER A 142 -11.18 3.43 -1.89
C SER A 142 -11.11 4.62 -2.85
N TYR A 143 -12.23 5.29 -3.10
CA TYR A 143 -12.29 6.49 -3.95
C TYR A 143 -11.57 7.69 -3.33
N THR A 144 -11.61 7.86 -2.02
CA THR A 144 -10.89 8.95 -1.33
C THR A 144 -9.39 8.79 -1.50
N HIS A 145 -8.88 7.56 -1.43
CA HIS A 145 -7.47 7.28 -1.71
C HIS A 145 -7.08 7.52 -3.17
N LEU A 146 -7.96 7.23 -4.14
CA LEU A 146 -7.71 7.48 -5.56
C LEU A 146 -7.74 8.99 -5.89
N ARG A 147 -8.69 9.74 -5.34
CA ARG A 147 -8.77 11.20 -5.54
C ARG A 147 -7.59 11.97 -4.93
N ALA A 148 -7.03 11.52 -3.82
CA ALA A 148 -5.82 12.13 -3.25
C ALA A 148 -4.62 12.06 -4.22
N HIS A 149 -4.63 11.12 -5.16
CA HIS A 149 -3.60 11.01 -6.21
C HIS A 149 -3.93 11.80 -7.48
N GLU A 150 -5.19 12.24 -7.69
CA GLU A 150 -5.60 13.01 -8.87
C GLU A 150 -5.56 14.52 -8.65
N THR A 151 -5.62 15.01 -7.41
CA THR A 151 -5.68 16.44 -7.09
C THR A 151 -4.33 17.15 -7.03
N ASP A 152 -3.21 16.44 -7.09
CA ASP A 152 -1.88 17.05 -7.14
C ASP A 152 -1.37 17.29 -8.58
N SER A 153 -2.27 17.32 -9.56
CA SER A 153 -1.95 17.52 -10.99
C SER A 153 -2.46 18.87 -11.51
N TYR A 154 -2.17 19.98 -10.79
CA TYR A 154 -2.29 21.34 -11.35
C TYR A 154 -1.13 22.22 -10.84
#